data_23465aec71ec932c574347cdedcd26db
#
_entry.id   23465aec71ec932c574347cdedcd26db
#
_cell.length_a   1.000
_cell.length_b   1.000
_cell.length_c   1.000
_cell.angle_alpha   90.00
_cell.angle_beta   90.00
_cell.angle_gamma   90.00
#
_symmetry.space_group_name_H-M   'P 1'
#
loop_
_entity.id
_entity.type
_entity.pdbx_description
1 polymer ?
#
loop_
_entity_poly.entity_id
_entity_poly.type
_entity_poly.pdbx_seq_one_letter_code
_entity_poly.pdbx_strand_id
1 'polypeptide(L)'
;MIKTNAMRILETAKVEYKAYEYNATNGVDAVSVAKYIGKPAEQTFKTLVTQAPDSQHGFEHFVFVIPADSELSVKKAALAAGVKNIEMLPLKKLLPLTGYIHGGCSPLGMKKAFPTFIDETAVLFDTVCLSGGKIGLTLELNAEQLATAIGAKFADLTL
;
A
#
# COMPACT_ATOMS: atom_id res chain seq x y z
N MET A 1 2.27 -22.98 -0.37
CA MET A 1 2.02 -21.61 -0.86
C MET A 1 3.21 -21.13 -1.71
N ILE A 2 2.92 -20.57 -2.86
CA ILE A 2 3.95 -19.95 -3.71
C ILE A 2 4.29 -18.57 -3.16
N LYS A 3 5.56 -18.31 -2.95
CA LYS A 3 5.99 -17.01 -2.45
C LYS A 3 5.84 -15.94 -3.51
N THR A 4 5.25 -14.81 -3.11
CA THR A 4 5.15 -13.62 -3.96
C THR A 4 6.46 -12.83 -3.91
N ASN A 5 6.62 -11.90 -4.84
CA ASN A 5 7.76 -10.98 -4.83
C ASN A 5 7.80 -10.13 -3.55
N ALA A 6 6.63 -9.72 -3.06
CA ALA A 6 6.53 -8.99 -1.79
C ALA A 6 7.14 -9.79 -0.62
N MET A 7 6.79 -11.08 -0.52
CA MET A 7 7.34 -11.96 0.51
C MET A 7 8.87 -12.09 0.39
N ARG A 8 9.38 -12.23 -0.83
CA ARG A 8 10.82 -12.35 -1.07
C ARG A 8 11.58 -11.10 -0.65
N ILE A 9 11.01 -9.93 -0.89
CA ILE A 9 11.60 -8.66 -0.47
C ILE A 9 11.70 -8.61 1.06
N LEU A 10 10.64 -8.99 1.77
CA LEU A 10 10.65 -9.03 3.23
C LEU A 10 11.67 -10.01 3.78
N GLU A 11 11.78 -11.19 3.18
CA GLU A 11 12.74 -12.20 3.60
C GLU A 11 14.17 -11.74 3.37
N THR A 12 14.44 -11.10 2.24
CA THR A 12 15.76 -10.51 1.96
C THR A 12 16.10 -9.41 2.95
N ALA A 13 15.12 -8.59 3.34
CA ALA A 13 15.29 -7.52 4.32
C ALA A 13 15.29 -8.04 5.77
N LYS A 14 15.08 -9.34 5.97
CA LYS A 14 14.99 -9.99 7.28
C LYS A 14 13.85 -9.42 8.14
N VAL A 15 12.74 -9.08 7.51
CA VAL A 15 11.52 -8.62 8.17
C VAL A 15 10.60 -9.81 8.38
N GLU A 16 10.23 -10.06 9.64
CA GLU A 16 9.27 -11.10 9.96
C GLU A 16 7.87 -10.69 9.51
N TYR A 17 7.12 -11.63 8.99
CA TYR A 17 5.73 -11.40 8.57
C TYR A 17 4.89 -12.66 8.76
N LYS A 18 3.61 -12.45 8.86
CA LYS A 18 2.61 -13.51 8.89
C LYS A 18 1.74 -13.39 7.64
N ALA A 19 1.42 -14.51 7.00
CA ALA A 19 0.63 -14.52 5.77
C ALA A 19 -0.76 -15.08 6.04
N TYR A 20 -1.78 -14.42 5.48
CA TYR A 20 -3.17 -14.86 5.52
C TYR A 20 -3.64 -15.12 4.09
N GLU A 21 -4.14 -16.34 3.84
CA GLU A 21 -4.78 -16.68 2.59
C GLU A 21 -6.29 -16.80 2.81
N TYR A 22 -7.07 -16.29 1.88
CA TYR A 22 -8.52 -16.31 1.96
C TYR A 22 -9.15 -16.27 0.58
N ASN A 23 -10.42 -16.68 0.51
CA ASN A 23 -11.21 -16.56 -0.70
C ASN A 23 -11.91 -15.19 -0.71
N ALA A 24 -11.59 -14.35 -1.68
CA ALA A 24 -12.09 -12.98 -1.75
C ALA A 24 -13.36 -12.83 -2.60
N THR A 25 -14.25 -13.83 -2.59
CA THR A 25 -15.48 -13.83 -3.42
C THR A 25 -16.48 -12.74 -3.05
N ASN A 26 -16.44 -12.26 -1.79
CA ASN A 26 -17.39 -11.25 -1.30
C ASN A 26 -16.81 -9.83 -1.31
N GLY A 27 -15.77 -9.60 -2.06
CA GLY A 27 -15.14 -8.29 -2.21
C GLY A 27 -13.63 -8.35 -2.08
N VAL A 28 -12.95 -7.43 -2.76
CA VAL A 28 -11.48 -7.34 -2.75
C VAL A 28 -11.00 -6.06 -2.06
N ASP A 29 -11.92 -5.18 -1.64
CA ASP A 29 -11.58 -3.95 -0.95
C ASP A 29 -11.00 -4.22 0.45
N ALA A 30 -10.23 -3.29 0.96
CA ALA A 30 -9.48 -3.49 2.20
C ALA A 30 -10.38 -3.69 3.42
N VAL A 31 -11.57 -3.07 3.46
CA VAL A 31 -12.53 -3.29 4.56
C VAL A 31 -13.04 -4.73 4.55
N SER A 32 -13.36 -5.27 3.37
CA SER A 32 -13.75 -6.69 3.23
C SER A 32 -12.61 -7.61 3.64
N VAL A 33 -11.39 -7.30 3.23
CA VAL A 33 -10.19 -8.07 3.59
C VAL A 33 -10.00 -8.10 5.12
N ALA A 34 -10.17 -6.97 5.80
CA ALA A 34 -10.09 -6.91 7.26
C ALA A 34 -11.03 -7.93 7.91
N LYS A 35 -12.24 -8.06 7.38
CA LYS A 35 -13.22 -9.04 7.87
C LYS A 35 -12.76 -10.48 7.64
N TYR A 36 -12.20 -10.78 6.46
CA TYR A 36 -11.72 -12.14 6.16
C TYR A 36 -10.63 -12.59 7.12
N ILE A 37 -9.71 -11.70 7.46
CA ILE A 37 -8.57 -12.04 8.33
C ILE A 37 -8.84 -11.78 9.81
N GLY A 38 -10.00 -11.23 10.16
CA GLY A 38 -10.38 -10.98 11.56
C GLY A 38 -9.57 -9.86 12.21
N LYS A 39 -9.18 -8.85 11.45
CA LYS A 39 -8.43 -7.69 11.95
C LYS A 39 -9.26 -6.42 11.87
N PRO A 40 -9.01 -5.43 12.76
CA PRO A 40 -9.69 -4.14 12.65
C PRO A 40 -9.37 -3.45 11.32
N ALA A 41 -10.35 -2.71 10.77
CA ALA A 41 -10.16 -1.96 9.54
C ALA A 41 -9.06 -0.90 9.68
N GLU A 42 -8.93 -0.29 10.85
CA GLU A 42 -7.89 0.71 11.14
C GLU A 42 -6.47 0.12 11.20
N GLN A 43 -6.34 -1.19 11.36
CA GLN A 43 -5.05 -1.90 11.34
C GLN A 43 -4.76 -2.54 9.97
N THR A 44 -5.75 -2.57 9.09
CA THR A 44 -5.64 -3.11 7.74
C THR A 44 -5.46 -1.95 6.78
N PHE A 45 -4.38 -1.96 6.00
CA PHE A 45 -4.01 -0.83 5.15
C PHE A 45 -4.21 -1.16 3.68
N LYS A 46 -4.57 -0.15 2.92
CA LYS A 46 -4.70 -0.24 1.46
C LYS A 46 -3.62 0.61 0.80
N THR A 47 -3.18 0.17 -0.37
CA THR A 47 -2.12 0.83 -1.13
C THR A 47 -2.75 1.57 -2.30
N LEU A 48 -2.58 2.88 -2.33
CA LEU A 48 -3.11 3.75 -3.36
C LEU A 48 -1.98 4.30 -4.20
N VAL A 49 -2.12 4.19 -5.51
CA VAL A 49 -1.15 4.74 -6.46
C VAL A 49 -1.74 6.01 -7.05
N THR A 50 -0.95 7.07 -7.06
CA THR A 50 -1.36 8.39 -7.48
C THR A 50 -0.43 8.92 -8.56
N GLN A 51 -0.86 10.00 -9.21
CA GLN A 51 -0.03 10.72 -10.15
C GLN A 51 -0.11 12.22 -9.90
N ALA A 52 1.00 12.90 -10.16
CA ALA A 52 1.09 14.35 -10.08
C ALA A 52 1.53 14.88 -11.45
N PRO A 53 0.85 15.88 -12.01
CA PRO A 53 1.28 16.47 -13.28
C PRO A 53 2.70 17.03 -13.17
N ASP A 54 3.54 16.68 -14.13
CA ASP A 54 4.90 17.20 -14.28
C ASP A 54 5.03 17.80 -15.67
N SER A 55 5.26 19.09 -15.75
CA SER A 55 5.32 19.81 -17.03
C SER A 55 6.44 19.35 -17.96
N GLN A 56 7.47 18.70 -17.43
CA GLN A 56 8.62 18.23 -18.23
C GLN A 56 8.52 16.76 -18.62
N HIS A 57 7.89 15.91 -17.78
CA HIS A 57 7.93 14.46 -17.91
C HIS A 57 6.55 13.80 -17.97
N GLY A 58 5.48 14.57 -18.05
CA GLY A 58 4.09 14.08 -18.06
C GLY A 58 3.55 13.91 -16.66
N PHE A 59 3.93 12.84 -15.95
CA PHE A 59 3.47 12.57 -14.60
C PHE A 59 4.59 12.00 -13.72
N GLU A 60 4.57 12.40 -12.43
CA GLU A 60 5.29 11.72 -11.37
C GLU A 60 4.31 10.85 -10.61
N HIS A 61 4.79 9.74 -10.05
CA HIS A 61 3.94 8.78 -9.35
C HIS A 61 4.37 8.65 -7.89
N PHE A 62 3.37 8.55 -7.01
CA PHE A 62 3.57 8.42 -5.57
C PHE A 62 2.62 7.35 -5.03
N VAL A 63 3.08 6.62 -4.02
CA VAL A 63 2.31 5.55 -3.39
C VAL A 63 1.97 5.95 -1.97
N PHE A 64 0.70 5.78 -1.61
CA PHE A 64 0.21 6.08 -0.26
C PHE A 64 -0.45 4.85 0.34
N VAL A 65 -0.07 4.52 1.56
CA VAL A 65 -0.57 3.36 2.29
C VAL A 65 -1.35 3.89 3.49
N ILE A 66 -2.66 3.69 3.49
CA ILE A 66 -3.57 4.27 4.49
C ILE A 66 -4.53 3.22 5.07
N PRO A 67 -5.12 3.47 6.25
CA PRO A 67 -6.09 2.53 6.82
C PRO A 67 -7.26 2.24 5.88
N ALA A 68 -7.77 1.03 5.93
CA ALA A 68 -8.81 0.52 5.05
C ALA A 68 -10.10 1.35 5.11
N ASP A 69 -10.45 1.85 6.31
CA ASP A 69 -11.67 2.62 6.55
C ASP A 69 -11.49 4.13 6.40
N SER A 70 -10.32 4.57 5.94
CA SER A 70 -10.00 5.98 5.75
C SER A 70 -9.98 6.36 4.28
N GLU A 71 -10.05 7.65 4.02
CA GLU A 71 -9.90 8.21 2.67
C GLU A 71 -8.64 9.05 2.60
N LEU A 72 -7.95 9.00 1.48
CA LEU A 72 -6.75 9.80 1.24
C LEU A 72 -7.15 11.28 1.11
N SER A 73 -6.49 12.13 1.90
CA SER A 73 -6.55 13.56 1.67
C SER A 73 -5.56 13.91 0.57
N VAL A 74 -6.06 14.27 -0.61
CA VAL A 74 -5.18 14.64 -1.73
C VAL A 74 -4.32 15.85 -1.39
N LYS A 75 -4.82 16.75 -0.56
CA LYS A 75 -4.09 17.92 -0.09
C LYS A 75 -2.91 17.53 0.80
N LYS A 76 -3.16 16.65 1.79
CA LYS A 76 -2.10 16.13 2.68
C LYS A 76 -1.10 15.28 1.90
N ALA A 77 -1.58 14.49 0.96
CA ALA A 77 -0.74 13.66 0.10
C ALA A 77 0.21 14.54 -0.75
N ALA A 78 -0.32 15.60 -1.37
CA ALA A 78 0.49 16.54 -2.14
C ALA A 78 1.54 17.23 -1.26
N LEU A 79 1.17 17.62 -0.05
CA LEU A 79 2.10 18.22 0.90
C LEU A 79 3.23 17.26 1.27
N ALA A 80 2.88 16.00 1.58
CA ALA A 80 3.87 14.98 1.93
C ALA A 80 4.83 14.71 0.77
N ALA A 81 4.32 14.65 -0.46
CA ALA A 81 5.11 14.37 -1.65
C ALA A 81 5.88 15.61 -2.17
N GLY A 82 5.58 16.80 -1.66
CA GLY A 82 6.24 18.03 -2.11
C GLY A 82 5.80 18.48 -3.50
N VAL A 83 4.56 18.22 -3.89
CA VAL A 83 4.00 18.60 -5.19
C VAL A 83 2.75 19.44 -5.00
N LYS A 84 2.32 20.14 -6.06
CA LYS A 84 1.15 21.03 -5.96
C LYS A 84 -0.16 20.26 -5.94
N ASN A 85 -0.29 19.26 -6.79
CA ASN A 85 -1.52 18.52 -6.99
C ASN A 85 -1.24 17.04 -7.10
N ILE A 86 -2.14 16.25 -6.54
CA ILE A 86 -2.14 14.79 -6.67
C ILE A 86 -3.55 14.36 -7.09
N GLU A 87 -3.62 13.39 -7.99
CA GLU A 87 -4.85 12.73 -8.37
C GLU A 87 -4.67 11.23 -8.37
N MET A 88 -5.76 10.50 -8.20
CA MET A 88 -5.70 9.04 -8.25
C MET A 88 -5.30 8.59 -9.64
N LEU A 89 -4.44 7.57 -9.71
CA LEU A 89 -4.06 6.96 -10.97
C LEU A 89 -5.29 6.31 -11.61
N PRO A 90 -5.56 6.54 -12.91
CA PRO A 90 -6.61 5.81 -13.59
C PRO A 90 -6.41 4.30 -13.47
N LEU A 91 -7.48 3.57 -13.14
CA LEU A 91 -7.40 2.14 -12.85
C LEU A 91 -6.73 1.33 -13.98
N LYS A 92 -7.01 1.68 -15.23
CA LYS A 92 -6.42 1.00 -16.39
C LYS A 92 -4.90 1.12 -16.48
N LYS A 93 -4.31 2.08 -15.77
CA LYS A 93 -2.84 2.29 -15.76
C LYS A 93 -2.15 1.52 -14.64
N LEU A 94 -2.89 0.96 -13.70
CA LEU A 94 -2.31 0.34 -12.51
C LEU A 94 -1.42 -0.86 -12.85
N LEU A 95 -1.93 -1.82 -13.62
CA LEU A 95 -1.18 -3.02 -13.98
C LEU A 95 0.07 -2.70 -14.81
N PRO A 96 -0.01 -1.89 -15.89
CA PRO A 96 1.20 -1.55 -16.66
C PRO A 96 2.25 -0.84 -15.82
N LEU A 97 1.82 0.02 -14.89
CA LEU A 97 2.74 0.83 -14.09
C LEU A 97 3.37 0.04 -12.96
N THR A 98 2.59 -0.76 -12.24
CA THR A 98 3.04 -1.38 -10.97
C THR A 98 3.27 -2.88 -11.07
N GLY A 99 2.62 -3.57 -12.00
CA GLY A 99 2.58 -5.02 -12.06
C GLY A 99 1.48 -5.63 -11.20
N TYR A 100 0.70 -4.82 -10.50
CA TYR A 100 -0.39 -5.26 -9.63
C TYR A 100 -1.75 -4.85 -10.17
N ILE A 101 -2.78 -5.59 -9.76
CA ILE A 101 -4.17 -5.29 -10.10
C ILE A 101 -4.90 -4.76 -8.86
N HIS A 102 -6.05 -4.12 -9.11
CA HIS A 102 -6.91 -3.66 -8.02
C HIS A 102 -7.32 -4.82 -7.11
N GLY A 103 -7.17 -4.64 -5.81
CA GLY A 103 -7.41 -5.68 -4.81
C GLY A 103 -6.20 -6.53 -4.48
N GLY A 104 -5.11 -6.42 -5.26
CA GLY A 104 -3.86 -7.14 -5.02
C GLY A 104 -2.63 -6.25 -5.07
N CYS A 105 -2.81 -4.93 -4.93
CA CYS A 105 -1.71 -3.97 -5.01
C CYS A 105 -0.97 -3.89 -3.68
N SER A 106 0.33 -4.12 -3.71
CA SER A 106 1.22 -4.04 -2.55
C SER A 106 2.23 -2.91 -2.73
N PRO A 107 2.67 -2.25 -1.64
CA PRO A 107 3.78 -1.29 -1.74
C PRO A 107 5.12 -1.99 -1.92
N LEU A 108 5.16 -3.31 -1.78
CA LEU A 108 6.35 -4.13 -1.93
C LEU A 108 6.39 -4.73 -3.34
N GLY A 109 7.50 -4.56 -4.04
CA GLY A 109 7.73 -5.29 -5.29
C GLY A 109 7.04 -4.73 -6.53
N MET A 110 6.72 -3.46 -6.55
CA MET A 110 6.25 -2.79 -7.77
C MET A 110 7.34 -2.85 -8.84
N LYS A 111 6.93 -2.84 -10.13
CA LYS A 111 7.86 -2.84 -11.27
C LYS A 111 8.92 -1.75 -11.16
N LYS A 112 8.56 -0.61 -10.62
CA LYS A 112 9.44 0.53 -10.39
C LYS A 112 9.27 1.02 -8.97
N ALA A 113 10.35 1.43 -8.33
CA ALA A 113 10.29 2.02 -7.00
C ALA A 113 9.78 3.45 -7.10
N PHE A 114 8.62 3.71 -6.49
CA PHE A 114 8.06 5.05 -6.37
C PHE A 114 8.21 5.55 -4.95
N PRO A 115 8.34 6.86 -4.74
CA PRO A 115 8.27 7.41 -3.39
C PRO A 115 6.99 6.94 -2.71
N THR A 116 7.12 6.40 -1.50
CA THR A 116 6.02 5.78 -0.76
C THR A 116 5.88 6.43 0.60
N PHE A 117 4.63 6.70 0.97
CA PHE A 117 4.27 7.30 2.26
C PHE A 117 3.25 6.41 2.94
N ILE A 118 3.45 6.20 4.25
CA ILE A 118 2.55 5.39 5.07
C ILE A 118 1.89 6.32 6.08
N ASP A 119 0.57 6.20 6.23
CA ASP A 119 -0.14 7.02 7.22
C ASP A 119 0.45 6.80 8.61
N GLU A 120 0.67 7.89 9.33
CA GLU A 120 1.35 7.87 10.63
C GLU A 120 0.64 7.03 11.68
N THR A 121 -0.66 6.77 11.53
CA THR A 121 -1.40 5.90 12.45
C THR A 121 -0.88 4.47 12.47
N ALA A 122 -0.13 4.06 11.44
CA ALA A 122 0.44 2.71 11.39
C ALA A 122 1.34 2.41 12.59
N VAL A 123 2.04 3.41 13.13
CA VAL A 123 2.96 3.21 14.27
C VAL A 123 2.23 3.00 15.59
N LEU A 124 0.91 3.18 15.63
CA LEU A 124 0.10 2.91 16.83
C LEU A 124 -0.13 1.42 17.06
N PHE A 125 0.19 0.58 16.08
CA PHE A 125 0.00 -0.87 16.14
C PHE A 125 1.36 -1.58 16.13
N ASP A 126 1.43 -2.72 16.82
CA ASP A 126 2.63 -3.57 16.75
C ASP A 126 2.83 -4.10 15.34
N THR A 127 1.74 -4.40 14.65
CA THR A 127 1.75 -4.85 13.26
C THR A 127 0.61 -4.20 12.49
N VAL A 128 0.77 -4.12 11.18
CA VAL A 128 -0.27 -3.71 10.23
C VAL A 128 -0.41 -4.78 9.17
N CYS A 129 -1.58 -4.82 8.54
CA CYS A 129 -1.88 -5.80 7.50
C CYS A 129 -2.04 -5.10 6.17
N LEU A 130 -1.46 -5.66 5.12
CA LEU A 130 -1.57 -5.12 3.76
C LEU A 130 -1.40 -6.21 2.71
N SER A 131 -1.73 -5.90 1.46
CA SER A 131 -1.69 -6.89 0.39
C SER A 131 -0.31 -7.52 0.24
N GLY A 132 -0.30 -8.82 0.07
CA GLY A 132 0.91 -9.60 -0.23
C GLY A 132 1.27 -9.67 -1.71
N GLY A 133 0.55 -8.94 -2.57
CA GLY A 133 0.85 -8.88 -4.00
C GLY A 133 -0.08 -9.69 -4.89
N LYS A 134 -1.17 -10.22 -4.35
CA LYS A 134 -2.24 -10.86 -5.13
C LYS A 134 -3.53 -10.85 -4.34
N ILE A 135 -4.65 -10.95 -5.04
CA ILE A 135 -5.95 -11.09 -4.41
C ILE A 135 -5.97 -12.39 -3.58
N GLY A 136 -6.48 -12.32 -2.36
CA GLY A 136 -6.56 -13.48 -1.47
C GLY A 136 -5.33 -13.71 -0.61
N LEU A 137 -4.39 -12.78 -0.61
CA LEU A 137 -3.18 -12.86 0.22
C LEU A 137 -2.91 -11.53 0.90
N THR A 138 -2.83 -11.56 2.23
CA THR A 138 -2.48 -10.39 3.05
C THR A 138 -1.32 -10.75 3.97
N LEU A 139 -0.44 -9.80 4.17
CA LEU A 139 0.71 -9.93 5.06
C LEU A 139 0.52 -9.05 6.29
N GLU A 140 0.93 -9.56 7.42
CA GLU A 140 0.96 -8.81 8.69
C GLU A 140 2.41 -8.63 9.11
N LEU A 141 2.83 -7.38 9.34
CA LEU A 141 4.21 -7.07 9.65
C LEU A 141 4.31 -5.73 10.38
N ASN A 142 5.46 -5.49 10.98
CA ASN A 142 5.75 -4.22 11.65
C ASN A 142 5.89 -3.08 10.65
N ALA A 143 5.18 -1.98 10.87
CA ALA A 143 5.14 -0.85 9.92
C ALA A 143 6.49 -0.13 9.78
N GLU A 144 7.24 0.00 10.86
CA GLU A 144 8.55 0.67 10.82
C GLU A 144 9.57 -0.16 10.05
N GLN A 145 9.54 -1.49 10.21
CA GLN A 145 10.39 -2.39 9.44
C GLN A 145 10.00 -2.38 7.96
N LEU A 146 8.70 -2.33 7.66
CA LEU A 146 8.23 -2.17 6.28
C LEU A 146 8.77 -0.87 5.68
N ALA A 147 8.63 0.24 6.39
CA ALA A 147 9.10 1.54 5.92
C ALA A 147 10.60 1.51 5.62
N THR A 148 11.40 0.91 6.48
CA THR A 148 12.83 0.76 6.27
C THR A 148 13.13 -0.09 5.03
N ALA A 149 12.40 -1.19 4.85
CA ALA A 149 12.62 -2.11 3.74
C ALA A 149 12.37 -1.47 2.37
N ILE A 150 11.42 -0.56 2.26
CA ILE A 150 11.04 0.07 0.99
C ILE A 150 11.39 1.55 0.90
N GLY A 151 12.05 2.11 1.91
CA GLY A 151 12.40 3.53 1.92
C GLY A 151 11.20 4.45 2.05
N ALA A 152 10.13 4.00 2.71
CA ALA A 152 8.93 4.80 2.91
C ALA A 152 9.06 5.76 4.06
N LYS A 153 8.25 6.82 4.04
CA LYS A 153 8.15 7.82 5.11
C LYS A 153 6.75 7.83 5.69
N PHE A 154 6.66 8.13 6.98
CA PHE A 154 5.36 8.30 7.65
C PHE A 154 4.90 9.75 7.52
N ALA A 155 3.60 9.94 7.32
CA ALA A 155 3.00 11.26 7.21
C ALA A 155 1.51 11.18 7.57
N ASP A 156 0.92 12.33 7.89
CA ASP A 156 -0.53 12.47 8.04
C ASP A 156 -1.15 12.52 6.64
N LEU A 157 -1.95 11.52 6.27
CA LEU A 157 -2.44 11.34 4.90
C LEU A 157 -3.96 11.29 4.77
N THR A 158 -4.69 11.16 5.87
CA THR A 158 -6.15 10.89 5.80
C THR A 158 -6.98 12.12 6.10
N LEU A 159 -8.20 12.09 5.56
CA LEU A 159 -9.21 13.11 5.84
C LEU A 159 -9.62 13.11 7.32
#